data_b8e3610f4b9a93696df76a3d007b7d76
#
_entry.id   b8e3610f4b9a93696df76a3d007b7d76
#
_cell.length_a   1.000
_cell.length_b   1.000
_cell.length_c   1.000
_cell.angle_alpha   90.00
_cell.angle_beta   90.00
_cell.angle_gamma   90.00
#
_symmetry.space_group_name_H-M   'P 1'
#
loop_
_entity.id
_entity.type
_entity.pdbx_description
1 polymer ?
#
loop_
_entity_poly.entity_id
_entity_poly.type
_entity_poly.pdbx_seq_one_letter_code
_entity_poly.pdbx_strand_id
1 'polypeptide(L)'
;LLLQAADDDRLHALYELALRTGLRKGELLGLHWENLDIGRGTATIHRSLQRTRSQGLTVLNTKTLASERRIALPTECISSLKTHQERQQEERQAAGTGWTDNGLVFTTPKGRPLDPTNLTRRFRRLLRSAGLRTIRFHDLRHSTATLLLEQGVDLVVIKELLGHAHIGVTAGVYAHVRLRLQRQAIDTLDPPTATVVR
;
A
#
# COMPACT_ATOMS: atom_id res chain seq x y z
N LEU A 1 -12.11 -6.56 -8.97
CA LEU A 1 -11.45 -7.49 -9.91
C LEU A 1 -10.11 -8.03 -9.38
N LEU A 2 -9.08 -7.19 -9.11
CA LEU A 2 -7.78 -7.68 -8.63
C LEU A 2 -7.89 -8.43 -7.29
N LEU A 3 -8.56 -7.84 -6.29
CA LEU A 3 -8.71 -8.45 -4.98
C LEU A 3 -9.55 -9.73 -5.03
N GLN A 4 -10.59 -9.76 -5.85
CA GLN A 4 -11.36 -10.98 -6.11
C GLN A 4 -10.50 -12.09 -6.73
N ALA A 5 -9.65 -11.74 -7.70
CA ALA A 5 -8.72 -12.70 -8.30
C ALA A 5 -7.65 -13.20 -7.32
N ALA A 6 -7.38 -12.45 -6.27
CA ALA A 6 -6.41 -12.76 -5.23
C ALA A 6 -7.03 -13.36 -3.96
N ASP A 7 -8.33 -13.66 -3.95
CA ASP A 7 -9.05 -14.05 -2.73
C ASP A 7 -8.43 -15.29 -2.07
N ASP A 8 -8.10 -16.30 -2.85
CA ASP A 8 -7.42 -17.51 -2.39
C ASP A 8 -5.88 -17.39 -2.37
N ASP A 9 -5.33 -16.24 -2.79
CA ASP A 9 -3.89 -16.08 -2.84
C ASP A 9 -3.32 -15.87 -1.44
N ARG A 10 -2.25 -16.60 -1.12
CA ARG A 10 -1.52 -16.47 0.16
C ARG A 10 -1.13 -15.02 0.50
N LEU A 11 -0.93 -14.19 -0.50
CA LEU A 11 -0.53 -12.78 -0.36
C LEU A 11 -1.71 -11.81 -0.57
N HIS A 12 -2.96 -12.28 -0.44
CA HIS A 12 -4.16 -11.45 -0.55
C HIS A 12 -4.03 -10.16 0.29
N ALA A 13 -3.71 -10.28 1.58
CA ALA A 13 -3.53 -9.13 2.47
C ALA A 13 -2.45 -8.14 2.00
N LEU A 14 -1.39 -8.62 1.34
CA LEU A 14 -0.37 -7.75 0.76
C LEU A 14 -0.92 -6.93 -0.41
N TYR A 15 -1.73 -7.55 -1.28
CA TYR A 15 -2.35 -6.84 -2.41
C TYR A 15 -3.42 -5.86 -1.93
N GLU A 16 -4.19 -6.23 -0.90
CA GLU A 16 -5.18 -5.35 -0.28
C GLU A 16 -4.52 -4.11 0.33
N LEU A 17 -3.47 -4.29 1.15
CA LEU A 17 -2.71 -3.17 1.67
C LEU A 17 -2.11 -2.32 0.55
N ALA A 18 -1.51 -2.94 -0.46
CA ALA A 18 -0.92 -2.21 -1.59
C ALA A 18 -1.92 -1.29 -2.28
N LEU A 19 -3.15 -1.80 -2.51
CA LEU A 19 -4.18 -1.06 -3.24
C LEU A 19 -4.87 0.00 -2.38
N ARG A 20 -5.08 -0.28 -1.08
CA ARG A 20 -5.81 0.64 -0.21
C ARG A 20 -4.95 1.72 0.44
N THR A 21 -3.69 1.43 0.68
CA THR A 21 -2.77 2.37 1.35
C THR A 21 -1.73 2.98 0.42
N GLY A 22 -1.53 2.41 -0.75
CA GLY A 22 -0.52 2.83 -1.70
C GLY A 22 0.92 2.67 -1.20
N LEU A 23 1.18 1.79 -0.22
CA LEU A 23 2.52 1.51 0.28
C LEU A 23 3.45 1.04 -0.84
N ARG A 24 4.72 1.45 -0.76
CA ARG A 24 5.74 0.98 -1.69
C ARG A 24 6.00 -0.51 -1.49
N LYS A 25 6.35 -1.22 -2.58
CA LYS A 25 6.67 -2.66 -2.52
C LYS A 25 7.68 -3.00 -1.42
N GLY A 26 8.74 -2.21 -1.30
CA GLY A 26 9.75 -2.42 -0.25
C GLY A 26 9.23 -2.16 1.16
N GLU A 27 8.35 -1.17 1.34
CA GLU A 27 7.69 -0.88 2.62
C GLU A 27 6.79 -2.05 3.05
N LEU A 28 5.98 -2.59 2.13
CA LEU A 28 5.16 -3.77 2.37
C LEU A 28 6.00 -4.98 2.78
N LEU A 29 7.08 -5.26 2.04
CA LEU A 29 7.96 -6.39 2.31
C LEU A 29 8.82 -6.22 3.57
N GLY A 30 9.06 -4.98 4.01
CA GLY A 30 9.77 -4.65 5.24
C GLY A 30 8.86 -4.40 6.44
N LEU A 31 7.54 -4.60 6.30
CA LEU A 31 6.57 -4.39 7.37
C LEU A 31 6.69 -5.50 8.42
N HIS A 32 6.76 -5.11 9.71
CA HIS A 32 6.82 -6.03 10.83
C HIS A 32 5.52 -6.00 11.61
N TRP A 33 5.17 -7.12 12.28
CA TRP A 33 3.99 -7.19 13.12
C TRP A 33 4.03 -6.20 14.28
N GLU A 34 5.18 -5.92 14.86
CA GLU A 34 5.36 -4.92 15.93
C GLU A 34 4.98 -3.50 15.51
N ASN A 35 4.96 -3.23 14.20
CA ASN A 35 4.61 -1.93 13.64
C ASN A 35 3.12 -1.80 13.26
N LEU A 36 2.33 -2.83 13.55
CA LEU A 36 0.89 -2.87 13.33
C LEU A 36 0.15 -2.81 14.66
N ASP A 37 -0.69 -1.82 14.83
CA ASP A 37 -1.68 -1.78 15.90
C ASP A 37 -3.04 -2.18 15.31
N ILE A 38 -3.31 -3.49 15.32
CA ILE A 38 -4.56 -4.04 14.77
C ILE A 38 -5.78 -3.55 15.55
N GLY A 39 -5.63 -3.30 16.86
CA GLY A 39 -6.72 -2.82 17.72
C GLY A 39 -7.12 -1.38 17.37
N ARG A 40 -6.15 -0.52 17.13
CA ARG A 40 -6.36 0.88 16.72
C ARG A 40 -6.46 1.07 15.21
N GLY A 41 -6.23 0.03 14.42
CA GLY A 41 -6.27 0.11 12.98
C GLY A 41 -5.19 1.04 12.40
N THR A 42 -3.95 0.93 12.87
CA THR A 42 -2.86 1.78 12.38
C THR A 42 -1.58 0.99 12.07
N ALA A 43 -0.77 1.53 11.18
CA ALA A 43 0.55 1.01 10.84
C ALA A 43 1.60 2.11 10.88
N THR A 44 2.79 1.82 11.44
CA THR A 44 3.96 2.70 11.41
C THR A 44 4.91 2.21 10.33
N ILE A 45 5.18 3.05 9.34
CA ILE A 45 6.03 2.73 8.19
C ILE A 45 7.37 3.43 8.37
N HIS A 46 8.42 2.67 8.65
CA HIS A 46 9.78 3.19 8.85
C HIS A 46 10.86 2.24 8.33
N ARG A 47 10.47 1.10 7.75
CA ARG A 47 11.39 0.10 7.19
C ARG A 47 11.03 -0.24 5.75
N SER A 48 12.03 -0.67 4.99
CA SER A 48 11.88 -1.12 3.61
C SER A 48 12.83 -2.27 3.31
N LEU A 49 12.31 -3.38 2.78
CA LEU A 49 13.11 -4.50 2.31
C LEU A 49 13.64 -4.17 0.90
N GLN A 50 14.95 -4.26 0.75
CA GLN A 50 15.65 -4.01 -0.51
C GLN A 50 16.66 -5.12 -0.78
N ARG A 51 16.97 -5.34 -2.05
CA ARG A 51 18.09 -6.18 -2.45
C ARG A 51 19.33 -5.30 -2.67
N THR A 52 20.31 -5.47 -1.81
CA THR A 52 21.62 -4.80 -1.94
C THR A 52 22.62 -5.72 -2.61
N ARG A 53 23.62 -5.15 -3.27
CA ARG A 53 24.69 -5.93 -3.94
C ARG A 53 25.59 -6.66 -2.92
N SER A 54 25.80 -6.05 -1.75
CA SER A 54 26.73 -6.54 -0.72
C SER A 54 26.10 -7.52 0.27
N GLN A 55 24.81 -7.34 0.61
CA GLN A 55 24.16 -8.08 1.71
C GLN A 55 22.92 -8.89 1.27
N GLY A 56 22.59 -8.90 -0.03
CA GLY A 56 21.40 -9.60 -0.50
C GLY A 56 20.10 -8.89 -0.10
N LEU A 57 19.11 -9.63 0.43
CA LEU A 57 17.86 -9.09 0.94
C LEU A 57 18.08 -8.48 2.33
N THR A 58 17.91 -7.17 2.45
CA THR A 58 18.18 -6.43 3.69
C THR A 58 17.01 -5.51 4.01
N VAL A 59 16.57 -5.53 5.26
CA VAL A 59 15.60 -4.55 5.79
C VAL A 59 16.40 -3.33 6.23
N LEU A 60 16.09 -2.20 5.63
CA LEU A 60 16.71 -0.92 5.92
C LEU A 60 15.67 0.04 6.49
N ASN A 61 16.09 0.89 7.43
CA ASN A 61 15.26 2.02 7.83
C ASN A 61 15.06 2.96 6.64
N THR A 62 13.91 3.63 6.60
CA THR A 62 13.63 4.63 5.56
C THR A 62 14.63 5.78 5.69
N LYS A 63 15.16 6.23 4.54
CA LYS A 63 16.30 7.17 4.50
C LYS A 63 15.98 8.59 5.00
N THR A 64 14.71 8.95 5.18
CA THR A 64 14.31 10.30 5.57
C THR A 64 13.18 10.25 6.59
N LEU A 65 13.13 11.23 7.49
CA LEU A 65 12.02 11.43 8.43
C LEU A 65 10.66 11.54 7.71
N ALA A 66 10.62 12.13 6.52
CA ALA A 66 9.42 12.22 5.69
C ALA A 66 8.91 10.86 5.19
N SER A 67 9.74 9.83 5.24
CA SER A 67 9.35 8.45 4.89
C SER A 67 8.86 7.65 6.10
N GLU A 68 9.16 8.10 7.31
CA GLU A 68 8.56 7.57 8.54
C GLU A 68 7.20 8.22 8.74
N ARG A 69 6.18 7.40 8.76
CA ARG A 69 4.81 7.87 8.89
C ARG A 69 3.91 6.82 9.54
N ARG A 70 2.91 7.31 10.25
CA ARG A 70 1.81 6.49 10.74
C ARG A 70 0.62 6.64 9.80
N ILE A 71 0.04 5.54 9.38
CA ILE A 71 -1.12 5.51 8.51
C ILE A 71 -2.29 4.79 9.17
N ALA A 72 -3.51 5.20 8.86
CA ALA A 72 -4.71 4.46 9.21
C ALA A 72 -4.89 3.26 8.25
N LEU A 73 -5.38 2.16 8.79
CA LEU A 73 -5.71 0.96 8.03
C LEU A 73 -7.23 0.83 7.93
N PRO A 74 -7.79 0.72 6.71
CA PRO A 74 -9.20 0.38 6.51
C PRO A 74 -9.57 -0.95 7.16
N THR A 75 -10.83 -1.13 7.51
CA THR A 75 -11.35 -2.34 8.17
C THR A 75 -11.04 -3.60 7.38
N GLU A 76 -11.13 -3.54 6.05
CA GLU A 76 -10.83 -4.66 5.16
C GLU A 76 -9.35 -5.07 5.25
N CYS A 77 -8.44 -4.08 5.33
CA CYS A 77 -7.02 -4.39 5.55
C CYS A 77 -6.78 -5.08 6.89
N ILE A 78 -7.49 -4.65 7.94
CA ILE A 78 -7.41 -5.26 9.27
C ILE A 78 -7.89 -6.70 9.22
N SER A 79 -9.02 -6.97 8.57
CA SER A 79 -9.59 -8.31 8.41
C SER A 79 -8.63 -9.22 7.63
N SER A 80 -8.13 -8.76 6.49
CA SER A 80 -7.16 -9.50 5.67
C SER A 80 -5.85 -9.79 6.42
N LEU A 81 -5.38 -8.84 7.24
CA LEU A 81 -4.18 -9.03 8.06
C LEU A 81 -4.39 -10.07 9.16
N LYS A 82 -5.57 -10.12 9.81
CA LYS A 82 -5.88 -11.16 10.80
C LYS A 82 -5.87 -12.55 10.16
N THR A 83 -6.57 -12.73 9.05
CA THR A 83 -6.57 -14.01 8.31
C THR A 83 -5.15 -14.38 7.86
N HIS A 84 -4.35 -13.40 7.44
CA HIS A 84 -2.96 -13.63 7.08
C HIS A 84 -2.11 -14.05 8.27
N GLN A 85 -2.34 -13.48 9.45
CA GLN A 85 -1.64 -13.83 10.69
C GLN A 85 -1.93 -15.28 11.10
N GLU A 86 -3.19 -15.69 11.06
CA GLU A 86 -3.62 -17.06 11.32
C GLU A 86 -2.92 -18.05 10.39
N ARG A 87 -2.96 -17.79 9.08
CA ARG A 87 -2.26 -18.60 8.07
C ARG A 87 -0.74 -18.67 8.31
N GLN A 88 -0.11 -17.54 8.65
CA GLN A 88 1.32 -17.50 8.95
C GLN A 88 1.66 -18.31 10.19
N GLN A 89 0.78 -18.34 11.19
CA GLN A 89 0.95 -19.17 12.39
C GLN A 89 0.87 -20.67 12.07
N GLU A 90 -0.06 -21.08 11.21
CA GLU A 90 -0.15 -22.47 10.70
C GLU A 90 1.12 -22.87 9.94
N GLU A 91 1.61 -21.99 9.06
CA GLU A 91 2.87 -22.20 8.32
C GLU A 91 4.07 -22.32 9.26
N ARG A 92 4.11 -21.51 10.33
CA ARG A 92 5.14 -21.56 11.36
C ARG A 92 5.14 -22.92 12.09
N GLN A 93 3.97 -23.38 12.46
CA GLN A 93 3.80 -24.70 13.10
C GLN A 93 4.24 -25.83 12.16
N ALA A 94 3.80 -25.79 10.92
CA ALA A 94 4.14 -26.78 9.91
C ALA A 94 5.64 -26.82 9.58
N ALA A 95 6.31 -25.67 9.57
CA ALA A 95 7.75 -25.57 9.31
C ALA A 95 8.63 -25.99 10.51
N GLY A 96 8.09 -25.93 11.74
CA GLY A 96 8.82 -26.28 12.96
C GLY A 96 10.17 -25.56 13.06
N THR A 97 11.23 -26.33 13.25
CA THR A 97 12.62 -25.82 13.35
C THR A 97 13.14 -25.18 12.05
N GLY A 98 12.46 -25.41 10.92
CA GLY A 98 12.79 -24.80 9.63
C GLY A 98 12.25 -23.37 9.47
N TRP A 99 11.49 -22.88 10.43
CA TRP A 99 10.97 -21.51 10.42
C TRP A 99 12.07 -20.49 10.75
N THR A 100 12.13 -19.42 9.97
CA THR A 100 13.00 -18.27 10.26
C THR A 100 12.14 -17.16 10.87
N ASP A 101 12.32 -16.90 12.17
CA ASP A 101 11.60 -15.82 12.86
C ASP A 101 12.33 -14.49 12.68
N ASN A 102 11.67 -13.55 12.03
CA ASN A 102 12.19 -12.21 11.77
C ASN A 102 11.15 -11.11 11.98
N GLY A 103 9.98 -11.46 12.52
CA GLY A 103 8.89 -10.52 12.79
C GLY A 103 8.21 -9.91 11.57
N LEU A 104 8.59 -10.28 10.33
CA LEU A 104 7.98 -9.74 9.12
C LEU A 104 6.54 -10.22 8.94
N VAL A 105 5.66 -9.30 8.48
CA VAL A 105 4.27 -9.62 8.14
C VAL A 105 4.24 -10.54 6.92
N PHE A 106 4.97 -10.22 5.87
CA PHE A 106 4.95 -10.97 4.61
C PHE A 106 6.24 -11.75 4.39
N THR A 107 6.15 -13.06 4.53
CA THR A 107 7.28 -14.00 4.43
C THR A 107 7.02 -15.09 3.39
N THR A 108 8.01 -15.92 3.13
CA THR A 108 7.81 -17.23 2.50
C THR A 108 7.13 -18.20 3.48
N PRO A 109 6.61 -19.38 3.06
CA PRO A 109 6.04 -20.38 3.97
C PRO A 109 7.03 -20.94 5.01
N LYS A 110 8.31 -20.58 4.93
CA LYS A 110 9.37 -20.91 5.91
C LYS A 110 9.83 -19.69 6.72
N GLY A 111 9.06 -18.60 6.75
CA GLY A 111 9.39 -17.40 7.50
C GLY A 111 10.49 -16.52 6.89
N ARG A 112 11.07 -16.86 5.74
CA ARG A 112 12.14 -16.05 5.12
C ARG A 112 11.57 -14.82 4.43
N PRO A 113 12.33 -13.72 4.34
CA PRO A 113 11.93 -12.53 3.60
C PRO A 113 11.54 -12.85 2.15
N LEU A 114 10.48 -12.21 1.66
CA LEU A 114 10.05 -12.33 0.27
C LEU A 114 10.95 -11.51 -0.65
N ASP A 115 11.50 -12.15 -1.68
CA ASP A 115 12.24 -11.44 -2.71
C ASP A 115 11.32 -10.52 -3.53
N PRO A 116 11.65 -9.21 -3.67
CA PRO A 116 10.87 -8.26 -4.46
C PRO A 116 10.64 -8.67 -5.91
N THR A 117 11.58 -9.44 -6.49
CA THR A 117 11.47 -9.97 -7.86
C THR A 117 10.45 -11.11 -7.92
N ASN A 118 10.46 -11.99 -6.91
CA ASN A 118 9.50 -13.09 -6.82
C ASN A 118 8.07 -12.56 -6.61
N LEU A 119 7.89 -11.53 -5.78
CA LEU A 119 6.60 -10.85 -5.64
C LEU A 119 6.13 -10.27 -6.98
N THR A 120 7.00 -9.57 -7.71
CA THR A 120 6.66 -9.02 -9.03
C THR A 120 6.25 -10.12 -10.02
N ARG A 121 6.95 -11.25 -10.01
CA ARG A 121 6.64 -12.41 -10.88
C ARG A 121 5.29 -13.04 -10.51
N ARG A 122 5.03 -13.21 -9.21
CA ARG A 122 3.75 -13.73 -8.70
C ARG A 122 2.59 -12.82 -9.06
N PHE A 123 2.72 -11.52 -8.84
CA PHE A 123 1.71 -10.52 -9.19
C PHE A 123 1.37 -10.54 -10.69
N ARG A 124 2.38 -10.60 -11.56
CA ARG A 124 2.14 -10.71 -13.02
C ARG A 124 1.44 -12.01 -13.41
N ARG A 125 1.74 -13.10 -12.69
CA ARG A 125 1.05 -14.39 -12.92
C ARG A 125 -0.41 -14.28 -12.51
N LEU A 126 -0.71 -13.71 -11.34
CA LEU A 126 -2.06 -13.46 -10.86
C LEU A 126 -2.88 -12.64 -11.85
N LEU A 127 -2.34 -11.53 -12.36
CA LEU A 127 -3.03 -10.71 -13.35
C LEU A 127 -3.36 -11.51 -14.63
N ARG A 128 -2.41 -12.29 -15.13
CA ARG A 128 -2.60 -13.10 -16.34
C ARG A 128 -3.63 -14.20 -16.14
N SER A 129 -3.59 -14.93 -15.03
CA SER A 129 -4.56 -16.01 -14.73
C SER A 129 -5.98 -15.47 -14.57
N ALA A 130 -6.12 -14.23 -14.13
CA ALA A 130 -7.41 -13.54 -13.98
C ALA A 130 -7.88 -12.82 -15.27
N GLY A 131 -7.15 -12.90 -16.37
CA GLY A 131 -7.47 -12.16 -17.61
C GLY A 131 -7.37 -10.64 -17.44
N LEU A 132 -6.65 -10.15 -16.44
CA LEU A 132 -6.53 -8.73 -16.16
C LEU A 132 -5.35 -8.12 -16.96
N ARG A 133 -5.51 -6.83 -17.29
CA ARG A 133 -4.42 -6.06 -17.91
C ARG A 133 -3.15 -6.16 -17.07
N THR A 134 -2.03 -6.48 -17.71
CA THR A 134 -0.73 -6.52 -17.04
C THR A 134 -0.27 -5.10 -16.70
N ILE A 135 -0.12 -4.82 -15.41
CA ILE A 135 0.40 -3.59 -14.86
C ILE A 135 1.64 -3.89 -13.99
N ARG A 136 2.44 -2.87 -13.69
CA ARG A 136 3.53 -3.01 -12.72
C ARG A 136 2.95 -3.00 -11.30
N PHE A 137 3.61 -3.65 -10.36
CA PHE A 137 3.19 -3.62 -8.95
C PHE A 137 3.11 -2.17 -8.39
N HIS A 138 3.99 -1.29 -8.85
CA HIS A 138 3.99 0.12 -8.43
C HIS A 138 2.76 0.89 -8.94
N ASP A 139 2.13 0.43 -10.01
CA ASP A 139 0.94 1.08 -10.57
C ASP A 139 -0.28 0.97 -9.63
N LEU A 140 -0.29 0.01 -8.67
CA LEU A 140 -1.29 -0.05 -7.60
C LEU A 140 -1.29 1.23 -6.77
N ARG A 141 -0.10 1.75 -6.44
CA ARG A 141 0.05 3.01 -5.71
C ARG A 141 -0.44 4.22 -6.51
N HIS A 142 -0.21 4.22 -7.83
CA HIS A 142 -0.77 5.25 -8.70
C HIS A 142 -2.30 5.18 -8.71
N SER A 143 -2.86 3.97 -8.78
CA SER A 143 -4.31 3.76 -8.71
C SER A 143 -4.90 4.27 -7.40
N THR A 144 -4.26 3.95 -6.26
CA THR A 144 -4.69 4.46 -4.93
C THR A 144 -4.74 5.99 -4.93
N ALA A 145 -3.67 6.62 -5.37
CA ALA A 145 -3.58 8.08 -5.38
C ALA A 145 -4.63 8.71 -6.31
N THR A 146 -4.85 8.13 -7.50
CA THR A 146 -5.87 8.60 -8.44
C THR A 146 -7.27 8.48 -7.84
N LEU A 147 -7.60 7.31 -7.26
CA LEU A 147 -8.91 7.08 -6.64
C LEU A 147 -9.18 8.04 -5.48
N LEU A 148 -8.19 8.29 -4.62
CA LEU A 148 -8.34 9.25 -3.51
C LEU A 148 -8.58 10.68 -4.03
N LEU A 149 -7.84 11.10 -5.06
CA LEU A 149 -8.07 12.40 -5.70
C LEU A 149 -9.46 12.49 -6.33
N GLU A 150 -9.90 11.43 -7.02
CA GLU A 150 -11.24 11.38 -7.63
C GLU A 150 -12.37 11.45 -6.60
N GLN A 151 -12.10 11.01 -5.38
CA GLN A 151 -13.01 11.13 -4.24
C GLN A 151 -12.91 12.48 -3.53
N GLY A 152 -12.09 13.41 -4.03
CA GLY A 152 -11.94 14.74 -3.46
C GLY A 152 -11.04 14.83 -2.22
N VAL A 153 -10.25 13.78 -1.94
CA VAL A 153 -9.31 13.81 -0.81
C VAL A 153 -8.21 14.85 -1.09
N ASP A 154 -7.91 15.65 -0.07
CA ASP A 154 -6.90 16.70 -0.16
C ASP A 154 -5.52 16.15 -0.56
N LEU A 155 -4.82 16.89 -1.43
CA LEU A 155 -3.53 16.50 -1.96
C LEU A 155 -2.44 16.37 -0.89
N VAL A 156 -2.54 17.15 0.19
CA VAL A 156 -1.61 17.07 1.33
C VAL A 156 -1.82 15.76 2.07
N VAL A 157 -3.05 15.35 2.32
CA VAL A 157 -3.39 14.06 2.94
C VAL A 157 -2.88 12.89 2.10
N ILE A 158 -3.08 12.94 0.77
CA ILE A 158 -2.55 11.92 -0.15
C ILE A 158 -1.02 11.87 -0.13
N LYS A 159 -0.36 13.04 -0.12
CA LYS A 159 1.11 13.14 -0.01
C LYS A 159 1.62 12.49 1.27
N GLU A 160 0.98 12.78 2.41
CA GLU A 160 1.35 12.23 3.72
C GLU A 160 1.14 10.71 3.76
N LEU A 161 -0.03 10.22 3.35
CA LEU A 161 -0.33 8.79 3.26
C LEU A 161 0.72 8.04 2.42
N LEU A 162 1.04 8.59 1.27
CA LEU A 162 1.98 7.98 0.36
C LEU A 162 3.45 8.18 0.79
N GLY A 163 3.78 9.15 1.65
CA GLY A 163 5.16 9.49 2.03
C GLY A 163 5.96 10.01 0.83
N HIS A 164 5.41 10.97 0.08
CA HIS A 164 6.11 11.68 -0.97
C HIS A 164 6.88 12.87 -0.39
N ALA A 165 8.19 12.94 -0.64
CA ALA A 165 9.02 14.07 -0.20
C ALA A 165 8.54 15.39 -0.83
N HIS A 166 8.10 15.36 -2.09
CA HIS A 166 7.67 16.55 -2.81
C HIS A 166 6.26 16.36 -3.38
N ILE A 167 5.42 17.40 -3.24
CA ILE A 167 4.03 17.42 -3.76
C ILE A 167 4.00 17.35 -5.29
N GLY A 168 5.06 17.82 -5.97
CA GLY A 168 5.19 17.76 -7.42
C GLY A 168 5.13 16.35 -8.00
N VAL A 169 5.62 15.33 -7.27
CA VAL A 169 5.53 13.93 -7.69
C VAL A 169 4.06 13.48 -7.72
N THR A 170 3.25 13.96 -6.79
CA THR A 170 1.81 13.71 -6.74
C THR A 170 1.07 14.53 -7.79
N ALA A 171 1.42 15.80 -7.97
CA ALA A 171 0.73 16.74 -8.87
C ALA A 171 0.94 16.43 -10.36
N GLY A 172 2.13 15.97 -10.77
CA GLY A 172 2.44 15.68 -12.18
C GLY A 172 1.66 14.50 -12.76
N VAL A 173 1.34 13.50 -11.94
CA VAL A 173 0.57 12.30 -12.36
C VAL A 173 -0.93 12.63 -12.53
N TYR A 174 -1.41 13.75 -11.97
CA TYR A 174 -2.85 14.02 -11.78
C TYR A 174 -3.37 15.25 -12.53
N ALA A 175 -2.63 15.75 -13.53
CA ALA A 175 -3.03 16.93 -14.29
C ALA A 175 -4.46 16.86 -14.86
N HIS A 176 -4.90 15.69 -15.32
CA HIS A 176 -6.25 15.51 -15.88
C HIS A 176 -7.35 15.49 -14.82
N VAL A 177 -7.04 15.04 -13.59
CA VAL A 177 -8.00 15.02 -12.47
C VAL A 177 -8.21 16.42 -11.94
N ARG A 178 -7.17 17.28 -11.96
CA ARG A 178 -7.22 18.67 -11.45
C ARG A 178 -8.29 19.51 -12.13
N LEU A 179 -8.43 19.45 -13.44
CA LEU A 179 -9.43 20.26 -14.17
C LEU A 179 -10.86 19.87 -13.79
N ARG A 180 -11.12 18.58 -13.59
CA ARG A 180 -12.41 18.10 -13.12
C ARG A 180 -12.73 18.57 -11.71
N LEU A 181 -11.76 18.43 -10.79
CA LEU A 181 -11.93 18.88 -9.40
C LEU A 181 -12.06 20.41 -9.29
N GLN A 182 -11.33 21.16 -10.11
CA GLN A 182 -11.49 22.62 -10.19
C GLN A 182 -12.91 22.98 -10.64
N ARG A 183 -13.42 22.32 -11.68
CA ARG A 183 -14.81 22.54 -12.13
C ARG A 183 -15.80 22.20 -11.03
N GLN A 184 -15.69 21.04 -10.39
CA GLN A 184 -16.54 20.66 -9.27
C GLN A 184 -16.49 21.68 -8.12
N ALA A 185 -15.28 22.14 -7.75
CA ALA A 185 -15.11 23.15 -6.70
C ALA A 185 -15.75 24.49 -7.08
N ILE A 186 -15.67 24.91 -8.34
CA ILE A 186 -16.32 26.13 -8.83
C ILE A 186 -17.84 25.96 -8.84
N ASP A 187 -18.33 24.79 -9.26
CA ASP A 187 -19.76 24.47 -9.34
C ASP A 187 -20.42 24.39 -7.93
N THR A 188 -19.61 24.20 -6.86
CA THR A 188 -20.10 24.25 -5.47
C THR A 188 -20.24 25.69 -4.93
N LEU A 189 -19.69 26.68 -5.63
CA LEU A 189 -19.97 28.08 -5.31
C LEU A 189 -21.40 28.37 -5.77
N ASP A 190 -22.31 28.52 -4.82
CA ASP A 190 -23.67 29.03 -5.14
C ASP A 190 -23.52 30.29 -5.98
N PRO A 191 -24.37 30.48 -7.02
CA PRO A 191 -24.42 31.75 -7.73
C PRO A 191 -24.64 32.84 -6.67
N PRO A 192 -23.90 33.96 -6.74
CA PRO A 192 -23.98 34.98 -5.72
C PRO A 192 -25.46 35.36 -5.58
N THR A 193 -26.05 34.94 -4.48
CA THR A 193 -27.35 35.48 -4.10
C THR A 193 -27.21 37.00 -4.12
N ALA A 194 -28.00 37.66 -4.90
CA ALA A 194 -27.99 39.11 -5.18
C ALA A 194 -28.10 39.99 -3.92
N THR A 195 -27.57 39.57 -2.79
CA THR A 195 -27.73 40.19 -1.46
C THR A 195 -26.42 40.72 -0.87
N VAL A 196 -25.34 40.78 -1.61
CA VAL A 196 -24.07 41.33 -1.09
C VAL A 196 -23.60 42.57 -1.87
N VAL A 197 -24.53 43.40 -2.31
CA VAL A 197 -24.24 44.79 -2.71
C VAL A 197 -25.33 45.70 -2.15
N ARG A 198 -25.16 46.10 -0.91
CA ARG A 198 -25.64 47.34 -0.33
C ARG A 198 -24.58 47.92 0.57
#